data_d5a4fa25cd5cc1024f40fa52c6f70bf1
#
_entry.id   d5a4fa25cd5cc1024f40fa52c6f70bf1
#
_cell.length_a   1.000
_cell.length_b   1.000
_cell.length_c   1.000
_cell.angle_alpha   90.00
_cell.angle_beta   90.00
_cell.angle_gamma   90.00
#
_symmetry.space_group_name_H-M   'P 1'
#
loop_
_entity.id
_entity.type
_entity.pdbx_description
1 polymer ?
#
loop_
_entity_poly.entity_id
_entity_poly.type
_entity_poly.pdbx_seq_one_letter_code
_entity_poly.pdbx_strand_id
1 'polypeptide(L)'
;MSEVFAWLGPAYLVAVAWPLARTDIREHRLPNKYTLPLVPIALIGQLAACLAGADWSRVAVALGWAVGAFAVGLGINRIGTLGMGDVKLITGMSLSLGWFTPVAPLLALCAAFALATIVVLFLFVTRKARMGSSIALGPYLLVGFFIALGAS
;
A
#
# COMPACT_ATOMS: atom_id res chain seq x y z
N MET A 1 -20.11 -1.60 15.84
CA MET A 1 -19.54 -0.22 15.96
C MET A 1 -18.02 -0.23 16.16
N SER A 2 -17.46 -1.26 16.78
CA SER A 2 -15.99 -1.37 16.98
C SER A 2 -15.15 -1.29 15.70
N GLU A 3 -15.62 -1.88 14.61
CA GLU A 3 -14.88 -1.95 13.34
C GLU A 3 -14.75 -0.61 12.60
N VAL A 4 -15.57 0.40 12.94
CA VAL A 4 -15.52 1.72 12.29
C VAL A 4 -14.16 2.39 12.49
N PHE A 5 -13.54 2.17 13.64
CA PHE A 5 -12.20 2.73 13.93
C PHE A 5 -11.11 2.15 13.05
N ALA A 6 -11.22 0.90 12.63
CA ALA A 6 -10.23 0.26 11.75
C ALA A 6 -10.20 0.88 10.34
N TRP A 7 -11.27 1.57 9.94
CA TRP A 7 -11.35 2.31 8.67
C TRP A 7 -10.49 3.57 8.63
N LEU A 8 -9.88 3.99 9.75
CA LEU A 8 -9.03 5.19 9.78
C LEU A 8 -7.84 5.08 8.80
N GLY A 9 -7.20 3.91 8.71
CA GLY A 9 -6.12 3.68 7.76
C GLY A 9 -6.57 3.81 6.29
N PRO A 10 -7.58 3.03 5.86
CA PRO A 10 -8.15 3.16 4.52
C PRO A 10 -8.67 4.58 4.22
N ALA A 11 -9.40 5.21 5.14
CA ALA A 11 -9.91 6.56 4.96
C ALA A 11 -8.80 7.61 4.76
N TYR A 12 -7.73 7.51 5.56
CA TYR A 12 -6.54 8.34 5.34
C TYR A 12 -5.96 8.13 3.96
N LEU A 13 -5.83 6.88 3.51
CA LEU A 13 -5.27 6.56 2.20
C LEU A 13 -6.12 7.12 1.06
N VAL A 14 -7.45 7.05 1.17
CA VAL A 14 -8.38 7.71 0.23
C VAL A 14 -8.12 9.21 0.16
N ALA A 15 -7.99 9.87 1.33
CA ALA A 15 -7.78 11.31 1.40
C ALA A 15 -6.46 11.77 0.74
N VAL A 16 -5.40 10.96 0.88
CA VAL A 16 -4.07 11.29 0.34
C VAL A 16 -3.77 10.63 -1.01
N ALA A 17 -4.65 9.78 -1.54
CA ALA A 17 -4.42 9.03 -2.78
C ALA A 17 -4.11 9.95 -3.96
N TRP A 18 -4.90 11.00 -4.13
CA TRP A 18 -4.70 11.94 -5.24
C TRP A 18 -3.38 12.71 -5.17
N PRO A 19 -3.04 13.42 -4.07
CA PRO A 19 -1.76 14.11 -3.99
C PRO A 19 -0.57 13.15 -4.05
N LEU A 20 -0.71 11.93 -3.50
CA LEU A 20 0.33 10.90 -3.54
C LEU A 20 0.61 10.44 -4.98
N ALA A 21 -0.44 10.05 -5.72
CA ALA A 21 -0.33 9.62 -7.11
C ALA A 21 0.23 10.74 -8.01
N ARG A 22 -0.25 11.97 -7.81
CA ARG A 22 0.22 13.13 -8.59
C ARG A 22 1.70 13.42 -8.37
N THR A 23 2.16 13.34 -7.12
CA THR A 23 3.57 13.60 -6.79
C THR A 23 4.45 12.48 -7.34
N ASP A 24 4.01 11.22 -7.21
CA ASP A 24 4.77 10.08 -7.73
C ASP A 24 4.92 10.14 -9.26
N ILE A 25 3.87 10.50 -9.99
CA ILE A 25 3.93 10.67 -11.45
C ILE A 25 4.87 11.80 -11.87
N ARG A 26 4.97 12.89 -11.08
CA ARG A 26 5.78 14.06 -11.43
C ARG A 26 7.24 13.95 -11.00
N GLU A 27 7.46 13.43 -9.80
CA GLU A 27 8.76 13.45 -9.13
C GLU A 27 9.39 12.06 -9.01
N HIS A 28 8.64 10.98 -9.36
CA HIS A 28 9.04 9.59 -9.15
C HIS A 28 9.49 9.35 -7.70
N ARG A 29 8.84 10.01 -6.76
CA ARG A 29 9.10 9.92 -5.32
C ARG A 29 7.80 10.02 -4.53
N LEU A 30 7.63 9.11 -3.58
CA LEU A 30 6.53 9.18 -2.62
C LEU A 30 6.97 10.02 -1.42
N PRO A 31 6.33 11.18 -1.17
CA PRO A 31 6.74 12.06 -0.08
C PRO A 31 6.41 11.44 1.28
N ASN A 32 7.41 11.46 2.17
CA ASN A 32 7.29 10.91 3.52
C ASN A 32 6.12 11.50 4.32
N LYS A 33 5.74 12.75 4.04
CA LYS A 33 4.63 13.44 4.71
C LYS A 33 3.29 12.72 4.56
N TYR A 34 3.11 11.93 3.50
CA TYR A 34 1.89 11.16 3.25
C TYR A 34 2.04 9.67 3.60
N THR A 35 3.23 9.09 3.39
CA THR A 35 3.44 7.66 3.63
C THR A 35 3.72 7.33 5.08
N LEU A 36 4.44 8.21 5.82
CA LEU A 36 4.77 7.99 7.23
C LEU A 36 3.55 7.99 8.17
N PRO A 37 2.58 8.93 8.06
CA PRO A 37 1.43 8.95 8.97
C PRO A 37 0.48 7.76 8.79
N LEU A 38 0.51 7.08 7.65
CA LEU A 38 -0.39 5.96 7.35
C LEU A 38 -0.28 4.83 8.40
N VAL A 39 0.95 4.45 8.74
CA VAL A 39 1.19 3.36 9.70
C VAL A 39 0.63 3.67 11.09
N PRO A 40 0.99 4.80 11.75
CA PRO A 40 0.43 5.12 13.05
C PRO A 40 -1.08 5.37 13.02
N ILE A 41 -1.63 5.99 11.98
CA ILE A 41 -3.08 6.21 11.85
C ILE A 41 -3.83 4.86 11.76
N ALA A 42 -3.36 3.94 10.91
CA ALA A 42 -3.96 2.62 10.80
C ALA A 42 -3.87 1.84 12.13
N LEU A 43 -2.71 1.89 12.78
CA LEU A 43 -2.50 1.19 14.05
C LEU A 43 -3.37 1.76 15.18
N ILE A 44 -3.47 3.08 15.31
CA ILE A 44 -4.35 3.74 16.29
C ILE A 44 -5.80 3.32 16.05
N GLY A 45 -6.25 3.31 14.80
CA GLY A 45 -7.61 2.87 14.45
C GLY A 45 -7.87 1.42 14.85
N GLN A 46 -6.93 0.53 14.56
CA GLN A 46 -7.04 -0.89 14.90
C GLN A 46 -7.02 -1.13 16.43
N LEU A 47 -6.15 -0.43 17.16
CA LEU A 47 -6.12 -0.51 18.62
C LEU A 47 -7.40 0.04 19.23
N ALA A 48 -7.93 1.16 18.73
CA ALA A 48 -9.21 1.69 19.17
C ALA A 48 -10.36 0.71 18.90
N ALA A 49 -10.34 0.00 17.75
CA ALA A 49 -11.31 -1.04 17.44
C ALA A 49 -11.24 -2.20 18.45
N CYS A 50 -10.04 -2.64 18.82
CA CYS A 50 -9.85 -3.69 19.82
C CYS A 50 -10.33 -3.26 21.21
N LEU A 51 -10.04 -2.03 21.62
CA LEU A 51 -10.52 -1.49 22.89
C LEU A 51 -12.06 -1.37 22.91
N ALA A 52 -12.68 -1.18 21.75
CA ALA A 52 -14.12 -1.18 21.57
C ALA A 52 -14.74 -2.59 21.41
N GLY A 53 -13.95 -3.66 21.59
CA GLY A 53 -14.42 -5.05 21.62
C GLY A 53 -14.15 -5.87 20.34
N ALA A 54 -13.32 -5.38 19.42
CA ALA A 54 -12.87 -6.20 18.28
C ALA A 54 -11.77 -7.22 18.69
N ASP A 55 -11.58 -8.23 17.85
CA ASP A 55 -10.63 -9.31 18.13
C ASP A 55 -9.17 -8.86 17.95
N TRP A 56 -8.36 -9.05 18.98
CA TRP A 56 -6.94 -8.75 18.99
C TRP A 56 -6.12 -9.59 18.00
N SER A 57 -6.60 -10.76 17.61
CA SER A 57 -5.95 -11.57 16.59
C SER A 57 -5.81 -10.84 15.25
N ARG A 58 -6.77 -9.97 14.92
CA ARG A 58 -6.74 -9.18 13.68
C ARG A 58 -5.57 -8.19 13.66
N VAL A 59 -5.27 -7.53 14.78
CA VAL A 59 -4.08 -6.67 14.89
C VAL A 59 -2.80 -7.48 14.70
N ALA A 60 -2.73 -8.67 15.32
CA ALA A 60 -1.55 -9.52 15.18
C ALA A 60 -1.32 -9.94 13.71
N VAL A 61 -2.38 -10.31 13.00
CA VAL A 61 -2.31 -10.64 11.56
C VAL A 61 -1.91 -9.41 10.75
N ALA A 62 -2.52 -8.26 10.98
CA ALA A 62 -2.22 -7.01 10.28
C ALA A 62 -0.75 -6.57 10.50
N LEU A 63 -0.26 -6.67 11.74
CA LEU A 63 1.15 -6.40 12.07
C LEU A 63 2.08 -7.41 11.41
N GLY A 64 1.73 -8.70 11.39
CA GLY A 64 2.50 -9.73 10.69
C GLY A 64 2.68 -9.38 9.21
N TRP A 65 1.61 -8.97 8.54
CA TRP A 65 1.67 -8.51 7.15
C TRP A 65 2.51 -7.25 6.98
N ALA A 66 2.36 -6.26 7.86
CA ALA A 66 3.13 -5.02 7.80
C ALA A 66 4.63 -5.26 7.98
N VAL A 67 5.01 -6.08 8.97
CA VAL A 67 6.41 -6.45 9.23
C VAL A 67 6.99 -7.26 8.07
N GLY A 68 6.24 -8.26 7.57
CA GLY A 68 6.64 -9.05 6.41
C GLY A 68 6.84 -8.18 5.17
N ALA A 69 5.88 -7.33 4.86
CA ALA A 69 5.94 -6.41 3.74
C ALA A 69 7.12 -5.42 3.85
N PHE A 70 7.38 -4.90 5.06
CA PHE A 70 8.52 -4.02 5.31
C PHE A 70 9.84 -4.76 5.13
N ALA A 71 9.99 -5.96 5.69
CA ALA A 71 11.21 -6.76 5.59
C ALA A 71 11.54 -7.13 4.13
N VAL A 72 10.54 -7.64 3.40
CA VAL A 72 10.68 -7.97 1.97
C VAL A 72 10.96 -6.72 1.14
N GLY A 73 10.19 -5.65 1.36
CA GLY A 73 10.36 -4.37 0.68
C GLY A 73 11.75 -3.77 0.91
N LEU A 74 12.27 -3.84 2.14
CA LEU A 74 13.61 -3.37 2.49
C LEU A 74 14.69 -4.23 1.81
N GLY A 75 14.49 -5.54 1.72
CA GLY A 75 15.37 -6.43 0.98
C GLY A 75 15.46 -6.05 -0.50
N ILE A 76 14.31 -5.83 -1.14
CA ILE A 76 14.21 -5.40 -2.54
C ILE A 76 14.80 -3.98 -2.73
N ASN A 77 14.57 -3.08 -1.79
CA ASN A 77 15.15 -1.74 -1.82
C ASN A 77 16.69 -1.75 -1.79
N ARG A 78 17.31 -2.65 -1.03
CA ARG A 78 18.76 -2.81 -0.97
C ARG A 78 19.38 -3.26 -2.31
N ILE A 79 18.59 -3.95 -3.14
CA ILE A 79 19.01 -4.34 -4.50
C ILE A 79 18.83 -3.16 -5.49
N GLY A 80 18.20 -2.07 -5.04
CA GLY A 80 18.05 -0.83 -5.81
C GLY A 80 16.87 -0.81 -6.77
N THR A 81 15.95 -1.77 -6.69
CA THR A 81 14.82 -1.90 -7.61
C THR A 81 13.53 -1.25 -7.11
N LEU A 82 13.39 -1.04 -5.80
CA LEU A 82 12.19 -0.48 -5.16
C LEU A 82 12.53 0.78 -4.36
N GLY A 83 11.74 1.85 -4.54
CA GLY A 83 11.89 3.09 -3.77
C GLY A 83 11.53 2.91 -2.29
N MET A 84 12.24 3.60 -1.38
CA MET A 84 11.93 3.55 0.04
C MET A 84 10.54 4.11 0.36
N GLY A 85 10.02 4.99 -0.47
CA GLY A 85 8.65 5.50 -0.39
C GLY A 85 7.61 4.41 -0.64
N ASP A 86 7.85 3.56 -1.66
CA ASP A 86 6.99 2.43 -2.00
C ASP A 86 6.98 1.39 -0.88
N VAL A 87 8.16 1.11 -0.27
CA VAL A 87 8.25 0.19 0.88
C VAL A 87 7.35 0.66 2.03
N LYS A 88 7.39 1.95 2.37
CA LYS A 88 6.56 2.52 3.43
C LYS A 88 5.08 2.47 3.08
N LEU A 89 4.74 2.78 1.83
CA LEU A 89 3.36 2.72 1.35
C LEU A 89 2.83 1.29 1.41
N ILE A 90 3.56 0.32 0.88
CA ILE A 90 3.20 -1.11 0.91
C ILE A 90 3.01 -1.59 2.35
N THR A 91 3.90 -1.18 3.26
CA THR A 91 3.79 -1.53 4.69
C THR A 91 2.50 -1.02 5.31
N GLY A 92 2.17 0.26 5.10
CA GLY A 92 0.95 0.87 5.62
C GLY A 92 -0.33 0.30 5.00
N MET A 93 -0.29 -0.01 3.70
CA MET A 93 -1.38 -0.69 3.01
C MET A 93 -1.60 -2.11 3.55
N SER A 94 -0.52 -2.87 3.75
CA SER A 94 -0.57 -4.23 4.28
C SER A 94 -1.11 -4.24 5.71
N LEU A 95 -0.71 -3.27 6.55
CA LEU A 95 -1.28 -3.08 7.88
C LEU A 95 -2.78 -2.82 7.81
N SER A 96 -3.21 -1.90 6.94
CA SER A 96 -4.62 -1.51 6.82
C SER A 96 -5.50 -2.66 6.31
N LEU A 97 -5.05 -3.38 5.28
CA LEU A 97 -5.81 -4.47 4.65
C LEU A 97 -5.80 -5.75 5.47
N GLY A 98 -4.68 -6.06 6.15
CA GLY A 98 -4.52 -7.26 6.96
C GLY A 98 -5.51 -7.35 8.13
N TRP A 99 -6.11 -6.23 8.53
CA TRP A 99 -7.21 -6.19 9.50
C TRP A 99 -8.50 -6.82 8.96
N PHE A 100 -8.86 -6.54 7.71
CA PHE A 100 -10.12 -7.00 7.12
C PHE A 100 -10.07 -8.46 6.73
N THR A 101 -9.08 -8.83 5.92
CA THR A 101 -8.83 -10.23 5.56
C THR A 101 -7.32 -10.52 5.44
N PRO A 102 -6.86 -11.71 5.86
CA PRO A 102 -5.44 -12.08 5.72
C PRO A 102 -4.96 -12.12 4.27
N VAL A 103 -5.86 -12.30 3.31
CA VAL A 103 -5.51 -12.41 1.88
C VAL A 103 -5.45 -11.05 1.18
N ALA A 104 -6.13 -10.03 1.73
CA ALA A 104 -6.25 -8.72 1.09
C ALA A 104 -4.90 -8.03 0.78
N PRO A 105 -3.88 -8.05 1.66
CA PRO A 105 -2.58 -7.46 1.33
C PRO A 105 -1.92 -8.11 0.12
N LEU A 106 -1.99 -9.43 0.01
CA LEU A 106 -1.44 -10.17 -1.13
C LEU A 106 -2.20 -9.83 -2.41
N LEU A 107 -3.52 -9.77 -2.34
CA LEU A 107 -4.39 -9.42 -3.47
C LEU A 107 -4.09 -8.00 -3.98
N ALA A 108 -3.90 -7.05 -3.07
CA ALA A 108 -3.50 -5.68 -3.41
C ALA A 108 -2.18 -5.63 -4.17
N LEU A 109 -1.17 -6.35 -3.70
CA LEU A 109 0.15 -6.43 -4.34
C LEU A 109 0.08 -7.11 -5.70
N CYS A 110 -0.61 -8.26 -5.80
CA CYS A 110 -0.80 -8.96 -7.07
C CYS A 110 -1.51 -8.06 -8.10
N ALA A 111 -2.59 -7.38 -7.71
CA ALA A 111 -3.31 -6.47 -8.58
C ALA A 111 -2.44 -5.28 -9.02
N ALA A 112 -1.70 -4.66 -8.09
CA ALA A 112 -0.81 -3.55 -8.38
C ALA A 112 0.29 -3.94 -9.38
N PHE A 113 0.98 -5.05 -9.15
CA PHE A 113 2.05 -5.51 -10.04
C PHE A 113 1.52 -6.00 -11.38
N ALA A 114 0.35 -6.65 -11.43
CA ALA A 114 -0.28 -7.04 -12.69
C ALA A 114 -0.63 -5.82 -13.54
N LEU A 115 -1.24 -4.80 -12.94
CA LEU A 115 -1.57 -3.54 -13.62
C LEU A 115 -0.30 -2.82 -14.10
N ALA A 116 0.72 -2.71 -13.24
CA ALA A 116 1.99 -2.11 -13.61
C ALA A 116 2.62 -2.85 -14.80
N THR A 117 2.64 -4.18 -14.77
CA THR A 117 3.19 -5.02 -15.85
C THR A 117 2.43 -4.80 -17.16
N ILE A 118 1.10 -4.78 -17.13
CA ILE A 118 0.27 -4.55 -18.33
C ILE A 118 0.60 -3.19 -18.94
N VAL A 119 0.69 -2.14 -18.12
CA VAL A 119 1.01 -0.79 -18.62
C VAL A 119 2.43 -0.71 -19.16
N VAL A 120 3.39 -1.33 -18.49
CA VAL A 120 4.79 -1.39 -18.96
C VAL A 120 4.87 -2.09 -20.32
N LEU A 121 4.22 -3.24 -20.47
CA LEU A 121 4.19 -3.98 -21.73
C LEU A 121 3.54 -3.15 -22.85
N PHE A 122 2.42 -2.47 -22.53
CA PHE A 122 1.75 -1.59 -23.50
C PHE A 122 2.65 -0.44 -23.96
N LEU A 123 3.36 0.21 -23.02
CA LEU A 123 4.30 1.28 -23.34
C LEU A 123 5.50 0.78 -24.16
N PHE A 124 5.94 -0.44 -23.90
CA PHE A 124 7.01 -1.09 -24.66
C PHE A 124 6.60 -1.41 -26.09
N VAL A 125 5.42 -2.02 -26.28
CA VAL A 125 4.87 -2.35 -27.59
C VAL A 125 4.63 -1.09 -28.43
N THR A 126 4.15 -0.01 -27.80
CA THR A 126 3.91 1.28 -28.46
C THR A 126 5.20 2.11 -28.64
N ARG A 127 6.36 1.59 -28.27
CA ARG A 127 7.67 2.28 -28.32
C ARG A 127 7.72 3.63 -27.59
N LYS A 128 6.78 3.86 -26.65
CA LYS A 128 6.72 5.07 -25.82
C LYS A 128 7.62 5.00 -24.60
N ALA A 129 8.04 3.81 -24.19
CA ALA A 129 9.03 3.60 -23.13
C ALA A 129 10.31 3.00 -23.71
N ARG A 130 11.47 3.40 -23.14
CA ARG A 130 12.79 2.80 -23.44
C ARG A 130 13.24 1.97 -22.25
N MET A 131 14.13 1.00 -22.48
CA MET A 131 14.78 0.28 -21.39
C MET A 131 15.47 1.28 -20.45
N GLY A 132 15.17 1.21 -19.15
CA GLY A 132 15.68 2.13 -18.12
C GLY A 132 14.76 3.31 -17.77
N SER A 133 13.57 3.44 -18.38
CA SER A 133 12.59 4.43 -17.92
C SER A 133 12.10 4.05 -16.53
N SER A 134 12.23 4.96 -15.56
CA SER A 134 11.61 4.79 -14.25
C SER A 134 10.09 4.97 -14.36
N ILE A 135 9.33 4.01 -13.82
CA ILE A 135 7.87 4.06 -13.81
C ILE A 135 7.42 4.34 -12.40
N ALA A 136 6.50 5.32 -12.25
CA ALA A 136 5.86 5.62 -10.99
C ALA A 136 5.01 4.41 -10.54
N LEU A 137 5.39 3.74 -9.45
CA LEU A 137 4.69 2.55 -8.95
C LEU A 137 3.49 2.91 -8.05
N GLY A 138 3.52 4.08 -7.41
CA GLY A 138 2.51 4.53 -6.45
C GLY A 138 1.07 4.46 -6.95
N PRO A 139 0.73 4.97 -8.15
CA PRO A 139 -0.64 4.89 -8.68
C PRO A 139 -1.16 3.45 -8.78
N TYR A 140 -0.31 2.50 -9.20
CA TYR A 140 -0.70 1.08 -9.31
C TYR A 140 -0.89 0.44 -7.95
N LEU A 141 -0.06 0.78 -6.96
CA LEU A 141 -0.23 0.35 -5.57
C LEU A 141 -1.56 0.84 -5.00
N LEU A 142 -1.91 2.09 -5.24
CA LEU A 142 -3.19 2.66 -4.79
C LEU A 142 -4.39 1.95 -5.44
N VAL A 143 -4.34 1.71 -6.75
CA VAL A 143 -5.41 0.97 -7.45
C VAL A 143 -5.52 -0.45 -6.90
N GLY A 144 -4.40 -1.15 -6.73
CA GLY A 144 -4.37 -2.48 -6.11
C GLY A 144 -4.98 -2.49 -4.71
N PHE A 145 -4.68 -1.46 -3.90
CA PHE A 145 -5.27 -1.29 -2.57
C PHE A 145 -6.78 -1.17 -2.64
N PHE A 146 -7.33 -0.32 -3.51
CA PHE A 146 -8.78 -0.14 -3.62
C PHE A 146 -9.50 -1.37 -4.15
N ILE A 147 -8.88 -2.12 -5.08
CA ILE A 147 -9.41 -3.40 -5.55
C ILE A 147 -9.51 -4.40 -4.38
N ALA A 148 -8.44 -4.54 -3.61
CA ALA A 148 -8.41 -5.47 -2.49
C ALA A 148 -9.36 -5.05 -1.35
N LEU A 149 -9.48 -3.75 -1.08
CA LEU A 149 -10.41 -3.21 -0.09
C LEU A 149 -11.88 -3.46 -0.50
N GLY A 150 -12.18 -3.34 -1.80
CA GLY A 150 -13.52 -3.63 -2.31
C GLY A 150 -13.88 -5.12 -2.36
N ALA A 151 -12.86 -6.00 -2.30
CA ALA A 151 -13.02 -7.46 -2.29
C ALA A 151 -12.98 -8.06 -0.87
N SER A 152 -12.65 -7.27 0.15
CA SER A 152 -12.58 -7.68 1.57
C SER A 152 -13.81 -7.24 2.34
#